data_b9afdb2a8c1cc046d2c717540cdf6748
#
_entry.id   b9afdb2a8c1cc046d2c717540cdf6748
#
_cell.length_a   1.000
_cell.length_b   1.000
_cell.length_c   1.000
_cell.angle_alpha   90.00
_cell.angle_beta   90.00
_cell.angle_gamma   90.00
#
_symmetry.space_group_name_H-M   'P 1'
#
loop_
_entity.id
_entity.type
_entity.pdbx_description
1 polymer ?
#
loop_
_entity_poly.entity_id
_entity_poly.type
_entity_poly.pdbx_seq_one_letter_code
_entity_poly.pdbx_strand_id
1 'polypeptide(L)'
;MANIIEITDFEAPELDVFTRLTENQLLNRHEPEKGIFIAESPKVIERALAAGCRPAAFLAEKGRVRGETWEIVERFPELPVFTAEFEVLSKMTGYNLTRGMLCAMYRPAPKTIEEVAQGARRLAILENVVNPT
;
A
#
# COMPACT_ATOMS: atom_id res chain seq x y z
N MET A 1 -19.64 5.49 4.95
CA MET A 1 -19.19 6.61 4.06
C MET A 1 -17.68 6.67 4.14
N ALA A 2 -16.98 6.72 3.03
CA ALA A 2 -15.52 6.77 3.00
C ALA A 2 -14.99 8.05 3.68
N ASN A 3 -13.89 7.92 4.43
CA ASN A 3 -13.24 9.02 5.15
C ASN A 3 -12.26 9.76 4.21
N ILE A 4 -12.79 10.63 3.35
CA ILE A 4 -11.99 11.37 2.37
C ILE A 4 -11.40 12.62 3.01
N ILE A 5 -10.07 12.74 2.94
CA ILE A 5 -9.28 13.84 3.50
C ILE A 5 -8.52 14.53 2.36
N GLU A 6 -8.86 15.77 2.06
CA GLU A 6 -8.08 16.59 1.14
C GLU A 6 -6.76 17.01 1.78
N ILE A 7 -5.65 16.77 1.08
CA ILE A 7 -4.32 17.12 1.58
C ILE A 7 -4.16 18.63 1.52
N THR A 8 -3.90 19.23 2.68
CA THR A 8 -3.60 20.67 2.84
C THR A 8 -2.19 20.91 3.37
N ASP A 9 -1.67 19.96 4.15
CA ASP A 9 -0.29 19.94 4.63
C ASP A 9 0.44 18.76 4.01
N PHE A 10 1.35 19.04 3.07
CA PHE A 10 2.13 18.04 2.36
C PHE A 10 3.24 17.41 3.21
N GLU A 11 3.54 17.98 4.35
CA GLU A 11 4.54 17.50 5.30
C GLU A 11 3.93 16.73 6.48
N ALA A 12 2.62 16.52 6.46
CA ALA A 12 1.94 15.76 7.48
C ALA A 12 2.53 14.35 7.64
N PRO A 13 2.84 13.91 8.87
CA PRO A 13 3.49 12.61 9.12
C PRO A 13 2.69 11.42 8.59
N GLU A 14 1.38 11.53 8.50
CA GLU A 14 0.47 10.51 7.98
C GLU A 14 0.73 10.19 6.49
N LEU A 15 1.36 11.12 5.77
CA LEU A 15 1.70 10.97 4.36
C LEU A 15 3.07 10.35 4.13
N ASP A 16 3.90 10.22 5.16
CA ASP A 16 5.28 9.76 5.06
C ASP A 16 5.39 8.37 4.42
N VAL A 17 4.43 7.49 4.68
CA VAL A 17 4.39 6.14 4.08
C VAL A 17 4.33 6.18 2.55
N PHE A 18 3.76 7.23 1.97
CA PHE A 18 3.63 7.41 0.52
C PHE A 18 4.74 8.26 -0.10
N THR A 19 5.45 9.07 0.68
CA THR A 19 6.29 10.14 0.16
C THR A 19 7.75 10.09 0.60
N ARG A 20 8.03 9.72 1.85
CA ARG A 20 9.35 9.89 2.46
C ARG A 20 10.04 8.58 2.84
N LEU A 21 9.28 7.52 3.09
CA LEU A 21 9.85 6.28 3.53
C LEU A 21 10.31 5.44 2.34
N THR A 22 11.53 4.94 2.41
CA THR A 22 12.06 3.98 1.45
C THR A 22 11.46 2.60 1.70
N GLU A 23 11.55 1.69 0.73
CA GLU A 23 11.09 0.31 0.88
C GLU A 23 11.70 -0.39 2.09
N ASN A 24 12.98 -0.14 2.38
CA ASN A 24 13.65 -0.69 3.56
C ASN A 24 13.09 -0.15 4.87
N GLN A 25 12.71 1.12 4.92
CA GLN A 25 12.07 1.72 6.09
C GLN A 25 10.64 1.20 6.25
N LEU A 26 9.89 1.09 5.15
CA LEU A 26 8.54 0.51 5.14
C LEU A 26 8.55 -0.96 5.59
N LEU A 27 9.56 -1.73 5.17
CA LEU A 27 9.72 -3.14 5.58
C LEU A 27 9.86 -3.31 7.09
N ASN A 28 10.44 -2.33 7.77
CA ASN A 28 10.63 -2.29 9.21
C ASN A 28 11.22 -3.59 9.78
N ARG A 29 12.49 -3.86 9.47
CA ARG A 29 13.16 -5.10 9.85
C ARG A 29 13.27 -5.31 11.36
N HIS A 30 13.24 -4.23 12.14
CA HIS A 30 13.33 -4.28 13.61
C HIS A 30 11.99 -4.65 14.26
N GLU A 31 10.89 -4.25 13.63
CA GLU A 31 9.51 -4.53 14.09
C GLU A 31 8.68 -5.02 12.88
N PRO A 32 8.91 -6.26 12.40
CA PRO A 32 8.30 -6.77 11.16
C PRO A 32 6.77 -6.73 11.16
N GLU A 33 6.15 -6.80 12.32
CA GLU A 33 4.69 -6.69 12.49
C GLU A 33 4.15 -5.31 12.15
N LYS A 34 5.00 -4.29 12.14
CA LYS A 34 4.68 -2.91 11.71
C LYS A 34 5.07 -2.63 10.26
N GLY A 35 5.65 -3.62 9.57
CA GLY A 35 6.05 -3.49 8.18
C GLY A 35 4.88 -3.16 7.25
N ILE A 36 5.14 -2.28 6.30
CA ILE A 36 4.16 -1.80 5.32
C ILE A 36 4.71 -2.05 3.91
N PHE A 37 3.82 -2.22 2.96
CA PHE A 37 4.12 -2.14 1.54
C PHE A 37 3.07 -1.27 0.84
N ILE A 38 3.42 -0.72 -0.30
CA ILE A 38 2.52 0.07 -1.13
C ILE A 38 1.97 -0.80 -2.26
N ALA A 39 0.65 -0.94 -2.27
CA ALA A 39 -0.08 -1.56 -3.37
C ALA A 39 -0.54 -0.46 -4.34
N GLU A 40 -0.12 -0.55 -5.60
CA GLU A 40 -0.46 0.42 -6.62
C GLU A 40 -1.53 -0.15 -7.56
N SER A 41 -2.61 0.53 -7.71
CA SER A 41 -3.80 0.25 -8.50
C SER A 41 -4.89 -0.55 -7.78
N PRO A 42 -6.17 -0.34 -8.15
CA PRO A 42 -7.29 -1.09 -7.59
C PRO A 42 -7.11 -2.61 -7.69
N LYS A 43 -6.63 -3.11 -8.83
CA LYS A 43 -6.43 -4.56 -9.04
C LYS A 43 -5.39 -5.17 -8.10
N VAL A 44 -4.27 -4.47 -7.86
CA VAL A 44 -3.24 -4.94 -6.93
C VAL A 44 -3.75 -4.89 -5.50
N ILE A 45 -4.47 -3.83 -5.14
CA ILE A 45 -5.10 -3.70 -3.82
C ILE A 45 -6.09 -4.84 -3.57
N GLU A 46 -6.96 -5.15 -4.53
CA GLU A 46 -7.91 -6.25 -4.41
C GLU A 46 -7.21 -7.62 -4.23
N ARG A 47 -6.13 -7.86 -4.96
CA ARG A 47 -5.33 -9.08 -4.79
C ARG A 47 -4.70 -9.17 -3.40
N ALA A 48 -4.19 -8.07 -2.89
CA ALA A 48 -3.63 -8.02 -1.55
C ALA A 48 -4.70 -8.23 -0.47
N LEU A 49 -5.87 -7.63 -0.62
CA LEU A 49 -7.02 -7.85 0.27
C LEU A 49 -7.48 -9.31 0.25
N ALA A 50 -7.59 -9.90 -0.94
CA ALA A 50 -7.94 -11.32 -1.10
C ALA A 50 -6.90 -12.27 -0.48
N ALA A 51 -5.62 -11.84 -0.43
CA ALA A 51 -4.55 -12.57 0.26
C ALA A 51 -4.55 -12.35 1.78
N GLY A 52 -5.49 -11.59 2.33
CA GLY A 52 -5.62 -11.32 3.76
C GLY A 52 -4.77 -10.16 4.28
N CYS A 53 -4.17 -9.36 3.39
CA CYS A 53 -3.47 -8.15 3.80
C CYS A 53 -4.46 -7.09 4.30
N ARG A 54 -4.07 -6.34 5.32
CA ARG A 54 -4.90 -5.28 5.91
C ARG A 54 -4.46 -3.91 5.41
N PRO A 55 -5.38 -3.07 4.91
CA PRO A 55 -5.07 -1.71 4.53
C PRO A 55 -4.83 -0.83 5.76
N ALA A 56 -4.01 0.19 5.62
CA ALA A 56 -3.73 1.21 6.65
C ALA A 56 -4.21 2.59 6.21
N ALA A 57 -4.00 2.97 4.96
CA ALA A 57 -4.41 4.25 4.39
C ALA A 57 -4.44 4.19 2.87
N PHE A 58 -5.20 5.07 2.27
CA PHE A 58 -5.30 5.22 0.81
C PHE A 58 -4.81 6.61 0.38
N LEU A 59 -4.25 6.68 -0.83
CA LEU A 59 -3.89 7.91 -1.51
C LEU A 59 -4.41 7.87 -2.94
N ALA A 60 -5.23 8.84 -3.33
CA ALA A 60 -5.86 8.87 -4.64
C ALA A 60 -5.92 10.29 -5.21
N GLU A 61 -5.97 10.40 -6.53
CA GLU A 61 -6.23 11.67 -7.20
C GLU A 61 -7.64 12.16 -6.91
N LYS A 62 -7.75 13.45 -6.58
CA LYS A 62 -9.05 14.12 -6.39
C LYS A 62 -9.92 13.96 -7.64
N GLY A 63 -11.16 13.54 -7.45
CA GLY A 63 -12.08 13.29 -8.55
C GLY A 63 -11.96 11.90 -9.21
N ARG A 64 -10.92 11.11 -8.90
CA ARG A 64 -10.79 9.71 -9.34
C ARG A 64 -11.25 8.68 -8.31
N VAL A 65 -11.69 9.11 -7.14
CA VAL A 65 -12.29 8.24 -6.12
C VAL A 65 -13.72 7.90 -6.55
N ARG A 66 -13.84 7.01 -7.53
CA ARG A 66 -15.11 6.53 -8.11
C ARG A 66 -14.90 5.17 -8.77
N GLY A 67 -16.00 4.50 -9.12
CA GLY A 67 -15.94 3.15 -9.71
C GLY A 67 -15.23 2.17 -8.77
N GLU A 68 -14.31 1.36 -9.30
CA GLU A 68 -13.57 0.34 -8.55
C GLU A 68 -12.85 0.93 -7.32
N THR A 69 -12.31 2.15 -7.44
CA THR A 69 -11.67 2.85 -6.32
C THR A 69 -12.65 3.13 -5.19
N TRP A 70 -13.84 3.60 -5.52
CA TRP A 70 -14.89 3.86 -4.54
C TRP A 70 -15.34 2.58 -3.84
N GLU A 71 -15.59 1.51 -4.59
CA GLU A 71 -15.98 0.21 -4.05
C GLU A 71 -14.98 -0.34 -3.03
N ILE A 72 -13.68 -0.09 -3.25
CA ILE A 72 -12.64 -0.49 -2.30
C ILE A 72 -12.70 0.35 -1.03
N VAL A 73 -12.67 1.69 -1.15
CA VAL A 73 -12.55 2.56 0.03
C VAL A 73 -13.82 2.53 0.89
N GLU A 74 -14.99 2.31 0.30
CA GLU A 74 -16.25 2.20 1.04
C GLU A 74 -16.30 1.02 2.01
N ARG A 75 -15.51 -0.02 1.77
CA ARG A 75 -15.37 -1.18 2.67
C ARG A 75 -14.59 -0.85 3.95
N PHE A 76 -13.87 0.27 3.97
CA PHE A 76 -13.00 0.69 5.07
C PHE A 76 -13.28 2.13 5.47
N PRO A 77 -14.51 2.43 5.96
CA PRO A 77 -14.92 3.82 6.24
C PRO A 77 -14.12 4.47 7.37
N GLU A 78 -13.45 3.68 8.20
CA GLU A 78 -12.59 4.13 9.28
C GLU A 78 -11.20 4.58 8.83
N LEU A 79 -10.77 4.15 7.63
CA LEU A 79 -9.43 4.45 7.14
C LEU A 79 -9.38 5.77 6.35
N PRO A 80 -8.30 6.52 6.48
CA PRO A 80 -8.16 7.76 5.73
C PRO A 80 -7.94 7.50 4.24
N VAL A 81 -8.63 8.27 3.42
CA VAL A 81 -8.43 8.35 1.97
C VAL A 81 -7.91 9.74 1.66
N PHE A 82 -6.60 9.89 1.60
CA PHE A 82 -5.96 11.14 1.27
C PHE A 82 -6.12 11.46 -0.21
N THR A 83 -6.50 12.70 -0.51
CA THR A 83 -6.71 13.13 -1.90
C THR A 83 -6.04 14.46 -2.17
N ALA A 84 -5.48 14.60 -3.37
CA ALA A 84 -5.00 15.85 -3.91
C ALA A 84 -5.11 15.86 -5.43
N GLU A 85 -4.88 17.02 -6.05
CA GLU A 85 -4.78 17.15 -7.50
C GLU A 85 -3.58 16.35 -8.04
N PHE A 86 -3.68 15.88 -9.27
CA PHE A 86 -2.65 15.05 -9.91
C PHE A 86 -1.25 15.66 -9.84
N GLU A 87 -1.13 16.95 -10.12
CA GLU A 87 0.16 17.66 -10.10
C GLU A 87 0.81 17.66 -8.71
N VAL A 88 0.00 17.79 -7.69
CA VAL A 88 0.42 17.76 -6.29
C VAL A 88 0.91 16.36 -5.93
N LEU A 89 0.13 15.34 -6.26
CA LEU A 89 0.49 13.94 -5.99
C LEU A 89 1.79 13.54 -6.69
N SER A 90 1.96 13.94 -7.95
CA SER A 90 3.17 13.65 -8.73
C SER A 90 4.42 14.28 -8.11
N LYS A 91 4.31 15.48 -7.56
CA LYS A 91 5.41 16.13 -6.83
C LYS A 91 5.71 15.44 -5.51
N MET A 92 4.69 15.02 -4.78
CA MET A 92 4.83 14.36 -3.48
C MET A 92 5.47 12.98 -3.60
N THR A 93 4.99 12.16 -4.51
CA THR A 93 5.43 10.77 -4.67
C THR A 93 6.70 10.64 -5.52
N GLY A 94 7.06 11.68 -6.27
CA GLY A 94 8.19 11.65 -7.19
C GLY A 94 7.93 10.90 -8.49
N TYR A 95 6.72 10.39 -8.70
CA TYR A 95 6.30 9.72 -9.93
C TYR A 95 4.81 9.97 -10.23
N ASN A 96 4.39 9.74 -11.46
CA ASN A 96 3.01 9.91 -11.85
C ASN A 96 2.15 8.75 -11.35
N LEU A 97 1.11 9.05 -10.58
CA LEU A 97 0.07 8.09 -10.19
C LEU A 97 -0.80 7.71 -11.39
N THR A 98 -0.24 6.94 -12.32
CA THR A 98 -0.92 6.59 -13.58
C THR A 98 -2.09 5.63 -13.38
N ARG A 99 -2.13 4.91 -12.26
CA ARG A 99 -3.10 3.84 -11.98
C ARG A 99 -4.14 4.19 -10.92
N GLY A 100 -4.28 5.48 -10.60
CA GLY A 100 -5.43 6.05 -9.90
C GLY A 100 -5.39 6.00 -8.38
N MET A 101 -4.81 4.98 -7.74
CA MET A 101 -4.79 4.85 -6.28
C MET A 101 -3.59 4.08 -5.77
N LEU A 102 -3.06 4.53 -4.63
CA LEU A 102 -2.13 3.77 -3.79
C LEU A 102 -2.84 3.33 -2.50
N CYS A 103 -2.42 2.20 -1.96
CA CYS A 103 -2.81 1.77 -0.62
C CYS A 103 -1.57 1.35 0.16
N ALA A 104 -1.37 1.96 1.32
CA ALA A 104 -0.43 1.48 2.32
C ALA A 104 -1.08 0.28 3.02
N MET A 105 -0.40 -0.86 3.00
CA MET A 105 -0.92 -2.11 3.55
C MET A 105 0.08 -2.72 4.53
N TYR A 106 -0.43 -3.27 5.62
CA TYR A 106 0.41 -4.03 6.55
C TYR A 106 0.91 -5.31 5.91
N ARG A 107 2.20 -5.60 6.08
CA ARG A 107 2.79 -6.88 5.67
C ARG A 107 2.22 -8.00 6.54
N PRO A 108 1.92 -9.17 5.94
CA PRO A 108 1.61 -10.35 6.75
C PRO A 108 2.83 -10.75 7.58
N ALA A 109 2.60 -11.39 8.72
CA ALA A 109 3.67 -11.92 9.54
C ALA A 109 4.55 -12.88 8.72
N PRO A 110 5.89 -12.76 8.81
CA PRO A 110 6.78 -13.70 8.13
C PRO A 110 6.53 -15.13 8.61
N LYS A 111 6.42 -16.06 7.67
CA LYS A 111 6.33 -17.49 7.99
C LYS A 111 7.72 -18.02 8.30
N THR A 112 7.81 -18.99 9.20
CA THR A 112 9.07 -19.71 9.45
C THR A 112 9.41 -20.62 8.26
N ILE A 113 10.68 -21.06 8.19
CA ILE A 113 11.11 -22.01 7.16
C ILE A 113 10.33 -23.32 7.29
N GLU A 114 10.08 -23.78 8.50
CA GLU A 114 9.32 -24.99 8.80
C GLU A 114 7.89 -24.88 8.30
N GLU A 115 7.21 -23.77 8.54
CA GLU A 115 5.85 -23.52 8.04
C GLU A 115 5.77 -23.52 6.51
N VAL A 116 6.76 -22.89 5.85
CA VAL A 116 6.80 -22.84 4.37
C VAL A 116 7.14 -24.20 3.78
N ALA A 117 8.05 -24.95 4.41
CA ALA A 117 8.52 -26.24 3.94
C ALA A 117 7.56 -27.41 4.24
N GLN A 118 6.61 -27.22 5.17
CA GLN A 118 5.68 -28.27 5.59
C GLN A 118 4.86 -28.82 4.41
N GLY A 119 5.04 -30.10 4.11
CA GLY A 119 4.35 -30.78 3.02
C GLY A 119 4.82 -30.40 1.61
N ALA A 120 5.83 -29.57 1.48
CA ALA A 120 6.36 -29.16 0.20
C ALA A 120 7.16 -30.29 -0.47
N ARG A 121 6.88 -30.54 -1.74
CA ARG A 121 7.69 -31.45 -2.58
C ARG A 121 8.84 -30.74 -3.30
N ARG A 122 8.71 -29.42 -3.46
CA ARG A 122 9.71 -28.56 -4.12
C ARG A 122 9.73 -27.23 -3.41
N LEU A 123 10.92 -26.64 -3.30
CA LEU A 123 11.13 -25.31 -2.77
C LEU A 123 11.86 -24.47 -3.81
N ALA A 124 11.48 -23.21 -3.94
CA ALA A 124 12.23 -22.22 -4.70
C ALA A 124 12.80 -21.19 -3.72
N ILE A 125 14.08 -20.91 -3.83
CA ILE A 125 14.78 -19.91 -3.02
C ILE A 125 15.17 -18.77 -3.93
N LEU A 126 14.70 -17.57 -3.61
CA LEU A 126 15.02 -16.34 -4.34
C LEU A 126 15.89 -15.46 -3.45
N GLU A 127 17.06 -15.10 -3.96
CA GLU A 127 18.03 -14.26 -3.26
C GLU A 127 18.36 -13.03 -4.12
N ASN A 128 18.49 -11.87 -3.47
CA ASN A 128 18.85 -10.61 -4.13
C ASN A 128 17.93 -10.20 -5.30
N VAL A 129 16.64 -10.49 -5.20
CA VAL A 129 15.65 -10.02 -6.19
C VAL A 129 15.42 -8.52 -5.99
N VAL A 130 15.83 -7.72 -6.96
CA VAL A 130 15.79 -6.24 -6.88
C VAL A 130 14.50 -5.67 -7.50
N ASN A 131 13.99 -6.31 -8.54
CA ASN A 131 12.74 -5.90 -9.19
C ASN A 131 11.91 -7.14 -9.52
N PRO A 132 10.93 -7.52 -8.69
CA PRO A 132 10.17 -8.77 -8.82
C PRO A 132 9.01 -8.70 -9.81
N THR A 133 8.88 -7.63 -10.60
CA THR A 133 7.80 -7.47 -11.60
C THR A 133 8.04 -8.26 -12.86
#